data_cdacb13b54d1c7f6b2f81a37b9da6853
#
_entry.id   cdacb13b54d1c7f6b2f81a37b9da6853
#
_cell.length_a   1.000
_cell.length_b   1.000
_cell.length_c   1.000
_cell.angle_alpha   90.00
_cell.angle_beta   90.00
_cell.angle_gamma   90.00
#
_symmetry.space_group_name_H-M   'P 1'
#
loop_
_entity.id
_entity.type
_entity.pdbx_description
1 polymer ?
#
loop_
_entity_poly.entity_id
_entity_poly.type
_entity_poly.pdbx_seq_one_letter_code
_entity_poly.pdbx_strand_id
1 'polypeptide(L)'
;VMILKQHKHLGLYTDIKTEQLNPLSRLVSDTMRMPVQPNKAIVGSNAFSHSSGIHQDGFLKDALTYEIINPEEVGADSSKIVLTARSGRSALAYRFQKLGFQFDRNDVDVLYKEFLNVADSKKEVEDTDLSKMATEYQQQTAVA
;
A
#
# COMPACT_ATOMS: atom_id res chain seq x y z
N VAL A 1 20.87 5.01 -11.44
CA VAL A 1 21.18 5.50 -10.09
C VAL A 1 20.92 4.42 -9.07
N MET A 2 19.69 3.91 -8.89
CA MET A 2 19.35 2.94 -7.84
C MET A 2 20.14 1.63 -7.91
N ILE A 3 20.41 1.08 -9.10
CA ILE A 3 21.28 -0.10 -9.26
C ILE A 3 22.65 0.13 -8.60
N LEU A 4 23.27 1.29 -8.82
CA LEU A 4 24.59 1.61 -8.23
C LEU A 4 24.50 1.72 -6.71
N LYS A 5 23.40 2.24 -6.16
CA LYS A 5 23.18 2.40 -4.73
C LYS A 5 22.93 1.04 -4.04
N GLN A 6 22.18 0.16 -4.68
CA GLN A 6 21.83 -1.17 -4.13
C GLN A 6 22.98 -2.21 -4.29
N HIS A 7 23.78 -2.11 -5.34
CA HIS A 7 24.84 -3.08 -5.65
C HIS A 7 26.25 -2.51 -5.41
N LYS A 8 26.53 -2.07 -4.19
CA LYS A 8 27.83 -1.50 -3.78
C LYS A 8 29.02 -2.42 -4.06
N HIS A 9 28.77 -3.73 -4.07
CA HIS A 9 29.81 -4.75 -4.37
C HIS A 9 30.38 -4.66 -5.80
N LEU A 10 29.70 -3.92 -6.71
CA LEU A 10 30.22 -3.71 -8.07
C LEU A 10 31.38 -2.70 -8.13
N GLY A 11 31.74 -2.05 -7.01
CA GLY A 11 32.78 -1.03 -6.97
C GLY A 11 32.42 0.28 -7.69
N LEU A 12 31.18 0.42 -8.13
CA LEU A 12 30.66 1.64 -8.76
C LEU A 12 29.81 2.41 -7.76
N TYR A 13 29.85 3.73 -7.83
CA TYR A 13 29.11 4.60 -6.94
C TYR A 13 28.49 5.79 -7.67
N THR A 14 27.61 6.50 -6.97
CA THR A 14 26.99 7.74 -7.44
C THR A 14 26.75 8.67 -6.27
N ASP A 15 27.00 9.95 -6.44
CA ASP A 15 26.77 11.01 -5.46
C ASP A 15 25.36 11.62 -5.59
N ILE A 16 24.53 11.08 -6.47
CA ILE A 16 23.16 11.55 -6.65
C ILE A 16 22.36 11.28 -5.37
N LYS A 17 21.73 12.33 -4.85
CA LYS A 17 20.82 12.28 -3.71
C LYS A 17 19.52 11.61 -4.13
N THR A 18 19.40 10.31 -3.86
CA THR A 18 18.28 9.49 -4.36
C THR A 18 16.94 9.88 -3.74
N GLU A 19 16.94 10.43 -2.52
CA GLU A 19 15.76 10.99 -1.87
C GLU A 19 15.10 12.15 -2.62
N GLN A 20 15.80 12.73 -3.60
CA GLN A 20 15.27 13.77 -4.47
C GLN A 20 14.58 13.22 -5.74
N LEU A 21 14.61 11.91 -5.99
CA LEU A 21 14.06 11.34 -7.24
C LEU A 21 12.56 11.59 -7.38
N ASN A 22 11.77 11.32 -6.34
CA ASN A 22 10.33 11.56 -6.37
C ASN A 22 9.98 13.06 -6.37
N PRO A 23 10.53 13.91 -5.48
CA PRO A 23 10.30 15.36 -5.53
C PRO A 23 10.64 15.98 -6.89
N LEU A 24 11.79 15.61 -7.46
CA LEU A 24 12.22 16.12 -8.76
C LEU A 24 11.30 15.64 -9.89
N SER A 25 10.91 14.36 -9.86
CA SER A 25 9.97 13.81 -10.86
C SER A 25 8.62 14.53 -10.83
N ARG A 26 8.09 14.83 -9.62
CA ARG A 26 6.85 15.62 -9.48
C ARG A 26 7.03 17.03 -10.03
N LEU A 27 8.10 17.72 -9.64
CA LEU A 27 8.40 19.08 -10.12
C LEU A 27 8.45 19.14 -11.66
N VAL A 28 9.18 18.23 -12.29
CA VAL A 28 9.29 18.18 -13.76
C VAL A 28 7.93 17.87 -14.40
N SER A 29 7.20 16.87 -13.87
CA SER A 29 5.87 16.49 -14.35
C SER A 29 4.90 17.66 -14.35
N ASP A 30 4.87 18.41 -13.24
CA ASP A 30 3.96 19.55 -13.05
C ASP A 30 4.37 20.73 -13.94
N THR A 31 5.66 21.02 -14.02
CA THR A 31 6.19 22.12 -14.86
C THR A 31 5.95 21.87 -16.34
N MET A 32 6.20 20.64 -16.78
CA MET A 32 6.05 20.24 -18.17
C MET A 32 4.60 19.89 -18.55
N ARG A 33 3.70 19.77 -17.56
CA ARG A 33 2.33 19.26 -17.71
C ARG A 33 2.29 17.86 -18.37
N MET A 34 3.27 17.05 -18.07
CA MET A 34 3.41 15.67 -18.57
C MET A 34 3.35 14.69 -17.39
N PRO A 35 2.19 14.07 -17.14
CA PRO A 35 2.02 13.18 -16.00
C PRO A 35 2.90 11.93 -16.14
N VAL A 36 3.53 11.54 -15.04
CA VAL A 36 4.27 10.27 -14.97
C VAL A 36 3.28 9.11 -14.99
N GLN A 37 3.59 8.07 -15.77
CA GLN A 37 2.77 6.87 -15.79
C GLN A 37 2.70 6.23 -14.40
N PRO A 38 1.52 5.79 -13.92
CA PRO A 38 1.36 5.22 -12.59
C PRO A 38 2.31 4.05 -12.28
N ASN A 39 2.60 3.21 -13.27
CA ASN A 39 3.48 2.04 -13.12
C ASN A 39 4.96 2.33 -13.44
N LYS A 40 5.35 3.59 -13.57
CA LYS A 40 6.76 3.93 -13.76
C LYS A 40 7.57 3.50 -12.54
N ALA A 41 8.63 2.74 -12.76
CA ALA A 41 9.50 2.30 -11.68
C ALA A 41 9.99 3.50 -10.84
N ILE A 42 10.01 3.35 -9.53
CA ILE A 42 10.51 4.29 -8.51
C ILE A 42 9.63 5.53 -8.32
N VAL A 43 9.19 6.20 -9.39
CA VAL A 43 8.53 7.51 -9.33
C VAL A 43 7.04 7.48 -9.70
N GLY A 44 6.53 6.35 -10.18
CA GLY A 44 5.11 6.18 -10.47
C GLY A 44 4.28 6.04 -9.18
N SER A 45 3.02 6.48 -9.21
CA SER A 45 2.13 6.43 -8.04
C SER A 45 1.86 5.01 -7.51
N ASN A 46 2.06 3.98 -8.35
CA ASN A 46 1.90 2.57 -7.98
C ASN A 46 3.22 1.87 -7.62
N ALA A 47 4.37 2.59 -7.67
CA ALA A 47 5.70 1.97 -7.50
C ALA A 47 5.84 1.22 -6.17
N PHE A 48 5.18 1.70 -5.11
CA PHE A 48 5.19 1.14 -3.75
C PHE A 48 3.76 0.78 -3.29
N SER A 49 2.93 0.27 -4.20
CA SER A 49 1.55 -0.10 -3.90
C SER A 49 1.34 -1.61 -4.01
N HIS A 50 0.82 -2.23 -2.96
CA HIS A 50 0.54 -3.65 -2.89
C HIS A 50 -0.97 -3.91 -2.94
N SER A 51 -1.48 -4.52 -4.03
CA SER A 51 -2.89 -4.84 -4.21
C SER A 51 -3.20 -6.33 -4.23
N SER A 52 -2.20 -7.19 -4.38
CA SER A 52 -2.37 -8.66 -4.37
C SER A 52 -2.27 -9.20 -2.95
N GLY A 53 -3.17 -10.10 -2.55
CA GLY A 53 -3.20 -10.67 -1.21
C GLY A 53 -1.88 -11.34 -0.80
N ILE A 54 -1.20 -12.04 -1.71
CA ILE A 54 0.11 -12.67 -1.44
C ILE A 54 1.18 -11.61 -1.17
N HIS A 55 1.21 -10.53 -1.97
CA HIS A 55 2.16 -9.44 -1.77
C HIS A 55 1.88 -8.69 -0.46
N GLN A 56 0.61 -8.46 -0.14
CA GLN A 56 0.20 -7.81 1.09
C GLN A 56 0.60 -8.63 2.32
N ASP A 57 0.33 -9.93 2.32
CA ASP A 57 0.70 -10.82 3.42
C ASP A 57 2.22 -10.93 3.59
N GLY A 58 2.97 -11.04 2.50
CA GLY A 58 4.43 -11.05 2.53
C GLY A 58 5.01 -9.73 3.04
N PHE A 59 4.50 -8.60 2.56
CA PHE A 59 4.92 -7.27 3.01
C PHE A 59 4.64 -7.04 4.51
N LEU A 60 3.49 -7.50 5.01
CA LEU A 60 3.14 -7.39 6.44
C LEU A 60 4.02 -8.25 7.35
N LYS A 61 4.57 -9.35 6.84
CA LYS A 61 5.50 -10.22 7.57
C LYS A 61 6.93 -9.70 7.52
N ASP A 62 7.37 -9.30 6.34
CA ASP A 62 8.69 -8.71 6.10
C ASP A 62 8.64 -7.84 4.84
N ALA A 63 8.75 -6.52 5.03
CA ALA A 63 8.70 -5.55 3.95
C ALA A 63 9.75 -5.82 2.86
N LEU A 64 10.94 -6.31 3.23
CA LEU A 64 12.02 -6.62 2.29
C LEU A 64 11.67 -7.74 1.32
N THR A 65 10.64 -8.57 1.60
CA THR A 65 10.21 -9.64 0.71
C THR A 65 9.77 -9.11 -0.66
N TYR A 66 9.17 -7.93 -0.70
CA TYR A 66 8.64 -7.33 -1.93
C TYR A 66 9.16 -5.91 -2.21
N GLU A 67 9.89 -5.31 -1.28
CA GLU A 67 10.46 -3.96 -1.40
C GLU A 67 11.97 -4.00 -1.22
N ILE A 68 12.68 -4.19 -2.33
CA ILE A 68 14.16 -4.12 -2.35
C ILE A 68 14.62 -2.66 -2.12
N ILE A 69 13.81 -1.69 -2.50
CA ILE A 69 14.07 -0.26 -2.34
C ILE A 69 13.08 0.29 -1.32
N ASN A 70 13.60 0.85 -0.22
CA ASN A 70 12.78 1.58 0.73
C ASN A 70 12.24 2.86 0.06
N PRO A 71 10.91 3.13 0.13
CA PRO A 71 10.31 4.36 -0.42
C PRO A 71 11.03 5.64 0.02
N GLU A 72 11.41 5.74 1.27
CA GLU A 72 12.12 6.91 1.83
C GLU A 72 13.46 7.17 1.14
N GLU A 73 14.16 6.11 0.71
CA GLU A 73 15.46 6.25 0.00
C GLU A 73 15.33 6.97 -1.35
N VAL A 74 14.12 7.04 -1.89
CA VAL A 74 13.83 7.69 -3.16
C VAL A 74 12.91 8.90 -3.01
N GLY A 75 12.64 9.34 -1.77
CA GLY A 75 11.77 10.46 -1.45
C GLY A 75 10.32 10.21 -1.81
N ALA A 76 9.89 8.96 -1.79
CA ALA A 76 8.49 8.58 -1.87
C ALA A 76 7.88 8.53 -0.46
N ASP A 77 6.54 8.66 -0.41
CA ASP A 77 5.79 8.40 0.80
C ASP A 77 5.89 6.91 1.17
N SER A 78 5.34 6.51 2.32
CA SER A 78 5.31 5.11 2.73
C SER A 78 4.57 4.22 1.73
N SER A 79 4.89 2.95 1.75
CA SER A 79 4.18 1.92 0.97
C SER A 79 2.70 1.87 1.30
N LYS A 80 1.89 1.60 0.29
CA LYS A 80 0.43 1.57 0.41
C LYS A 80 -0.11 0.16 0.20
N ILE A 81 -0.91 -0.30 1.14
CA ILE A 81 -1.76 -1.48 0.94
C ILE A 81 -3.08 -1.00 0.34
N VAL A 82 -3.29 -1.33 -0.93
CA VAL A 82 -4.51 -0.98 -1.67
C VAL A 82 -5.47 -2.16 -1.59
N LEU A 83 -6.60 -1.96 -0.93
CA LEU A 83 -7.60 -3.01 -0.73
C LEU A 83 -8.50 -3.15 -1.97
N THR A 84 -8.53 -4.35 -2.52
CA THR A 84 -9.31 -4.73 -3.72
C THR A 84 -9.94 -6.11 -3.50
N ALA A 85 -10.79 -6.58 -4.41
CA ALA A 85 -11.34 -7.93 -4.37
C ALA A 85 -10.27 -9.06 -4.30
N ARG A 86 -9.00 -8.74 -4.56
CA ARG A 86 -7.86 -9.69 -4.45
C ARG A 86 -7.12 -9.62 -3.12
N SER A 87 -7.51 -8.71 -2.23
CA SER A 87 -6.92 -8.58 -0.90
C SER A 87 -7.37 -9.70 0.02
N GLY A 88 -6.46 -10.17 0.86
CA GLY A 88 -6.74 -11.23 1.85
C GLY A 88 -7.17 -10.67 3.21
N ARG A 89 -7.58 -11.59 4.10
CA ARG A 89 -7.98 -11.27 5.49
C ARG A 89 -6.89 -10.56 6.30
N SER A 90 -5.61 -10.93 6.09
CA SER A 90 -4.48 -10.29 6.78
C SER A 90 -4.40 -8.79 6.47
N ALA A 91 -4.58 -8.42 5.20
CA ALA A 91 -4.56 -7.02 4.79
C ALA A 91 -5.77 -6.25 5.32
N LEU A 92 -6.96 -6.87 5.33
CA LEU A 92 -8.17 -6.29 5.91
C LEU A 92 -8.03 -6.06 7.41
N ALA A 93 -7.59 -7.06 8.17
CA ALA A 93 -7.35 -6.96 9.61
C ALA A 93 -6.32 -5.87 9.94
N TYR A 94 -5.22 -5.83 9.20
CA TYR A 94 -4.21 -4.78 9.35
C TYR A 94 -4.80 -3.38 9.12
N ARG A 95 -5.65 -3.21 8.09
CA ARG A 95 -6.23 -1.90 7.81
C ARG A 95 -7.23 -1.48 8.89
N PHE A 96 -8.06 -2.39 9.38
CA PHE A 96 -8.92 -2.13 10.53
C PHE A 96 -8.12 -1.71 11.77
N GLN A 97 -7.03 -2.41 12.07
CA GLN A 97 -6.15 -2.04 13.18
C GLN A 97 -5.56 -0.63 13.01
N LYS A 98 -5.16 -0.26 11.80
CA LYS A 98 -4.67 1.11 11.49
C LYS A 98 -5.75 2.18 11.65
N LEU A 99 -7.00 1.84 11.42
CA LEU A 99 -8.16 2.70 11.63
C LEU A 99 -8.64 2.74 13.10
N GLY A 100 -7.98 2.00 13.99
CA GLY A 100 -8.30 1.97 15.42
C GLY A 100 -9.31 0.90 15.83
N PHE A 101 -9.76 0.04 14.91
CA PHE A 101 -10.64 -1.07 15.19
C PHE A 101 -9.85 -2.32 15.55
N GLN A 102 -10.28 -3.02 16.60
CA GLN A 102 -9.70 -4.30 17.01
C GLN A 102 -10.77 -5.39 16.86
N PHE A 103 -10.51 -6.32 15.97
CA PHE A 103 -11.36 -7.44 15.65
C PHE A 103 -10.62 -8.75 15.85
N ASP A 104 -11.30 -9.76 16.38
CA ASP A 104 -10.75 -11.09 16.44
C ASP A 104 -10.83 -11.79 15.07
N ARG A 105 -10.37 -13.05 15.01
CA ARG A 105 -10.34 -13.80 13.76
C ARG A 105 -11.75 -14.08 13.22
N ASN A 106 -12.71 -14.32 14.10
CA ASN A 106 -14.08 -14.62 13.72
C ASN A 106 -14.78 -13.38 13.19
N ASP A 107 -14.56 -12.24 13.85
CA ASP A 107 -15.05 -10.94 13.38
C ASP A 107 -14.53 -10.62 11.97
N VAL A 108 -13.21 -10.80 11.77
CA VAL A 108 -12.58 -10.58 10.47
C VAL A 108 -13.15 -11.52 9.40
N ASP A 109 -13.48 -12.78 9.73
CA ASP A 109 -14.09 -13.72 8.78
C ASP A 109 -15.50 -13.29 8.35
N VAL A 110 -16.28 -12.67 9.25
CA VAL A 110 -17.60 -12.11 8.95
C VAL A 110 -17.45 -10.86 8.09
N LEU A 111 -16.64 -9.90 8.56
CA LEU A 111 -16.38 -8.64 7.87
C LEU A 111 -15.74 -8.84 6.48
N TYR A 112 -14.97 -9.92 6.31
CA TYR A 112 -14.35 -10.23 5.01
C TYR A 112 -15.37 -10.58 3.94
N LYS A 113 -16.48 -11.21 4.30
CA LYS A 113 -17.57 -11.51 3.33
C LYS A 113 -18.25 -10.23 2.85
N GLU A 114 -18.49 -9.31 3.78
CA GLU A 114 -19.05 -7.99 3.47
C GLU A 114 -18.07 -7.16 2.65
N PHE A 115 -16.79 -7.16 3.03
CA PHE A 115 -15.71 -6.53 2.29
C PHE A 115 -15.67 -6.98 0.82
N LEU A 116 -15.80 -8.28 0.54
CA LEU A 116 -15.80 -8.79 -0.84
C LEU A 116 -16.99 -8.22 -1.64
N ASN A 117 -18.19 -8.12 -1.05
CA ASN A 117 -19.35 -7.53 -1.72
C ASN A 117 -19.10 -6.06 -2.11
N VAL A 118 -18.45 -5.28 -1.23
CA VAL A 118 -18.07 -3.89 -1.53
C VAL A 118 -16.97 -3.85 -2.58
N ALA A 119 -15.95 -4.70 -2.46
CA ALA A 119 -14.81 -4.74 -3.36
C ALA A 119 -15.16 -5.21 -4.78
N ASP A 120 -16.21 -6.00 -4.95
CA ASP A 120 -16.71 -6.41 -6.27
C ASP A 120 -17.41 -5.25 -7.01
N SER A 121 -17.94 -4.29 -6.27
CA SER A 121 -18.60 -3.10 -6.82
C SER A 121 -17.66 -1.92 -7.06
N LYS A 122 -16.46 -1.95 -6.47
CA LYS A 122 -15.48 -0.87 -6.50
C LYS A 122 -14.11 -1.38 -6.95
N LYS A 123 -13.35 -0.52 -7.65
CA LYS A 123 -11.97 -0.83 -8.02
C LYS A 123 -11.05 -0.91 -6.80
N GLU A 124 -11.31 -0.09 -5.78
CA GLU A 124 -10.54 0.03 -4.55
C GLU A 124 -11.52 0.32 -3.39
N VAL A 125 -11.29 -0.32 -2.25
CA VAL A 125 -12.06 -0.10 -1.02
C VAL A 125 -11.30 0.92 -0.17
N GLU A 126 -11.96 2.03 0.14
CA GLU A 126 -11.38 3.14 0.87
C GLU A 126 -11.57 3.00 2.39
N ASP A 127 -10.82 3.79 3.16
CA ASP A 127 -10.91 3.80 4.63
C ASP A 127 -12.30 4.22 5.14
N THR A 128 -13.00 5.04 4.39
CA THR A 128 -14.39 5.45 4.68
C THR A 128 -15.36 4.27 4.60
N ASP A 129 -15.19 3.40 3.61
CA ASP A 129 -15.99 2.18 3.46
C ASP A 129 -15.74 1.22 4.64
N LEU A 130 -14.46 1.03 4.98
CA LEU A 130 -14.06 0.16 6.09
C LEU A 130 -14.56 0.67 7.45
N SER A 131 -14.46 1.97 7.68
CA SER A 131 -14.93 2.58 8.93
C SER A 131 -16.44 2.42 9.09
N LYS A 132 -17.19 2.54 7.98
CA LYS A 132 -18.62 2.30 7.97
C LYS A 132 -18.95 0.85 8.32
N MET A 133 -18.34 -0.11 7.61
CA MET A 133 -18.53 -1.54 7.87
C MET A 133 -18.19 -1.91 9.33
N ALA A 134 -17.05 -1.41 9.85
CA ALA A 134 -16.63 -1.68 11.21
C ALA A 134 -17.64 -1.14 12.25
N THR A 135 -18.14 0.08 12.03
CA THR A 135 -19.10 0.71 12.94
C THR A 135 -20.45 -0.03 12.92
N GLU A 136 -20.94 -0.39 11.74
CA GLU A 136 -22.19 -1.15 11.58
C GLU A 136 -22.08 -2.53 12.25
N TYR A 137 -20.96 -3.22 12.10
CA TYR A 137 -20.71 -4.50 12.74
C TYR A 137 -20.67 -4.40 14.26
N GLN A 138 -19.98 -3.40 14.83
CA GLN A 138 -19.94 -3.18 16.27
C GLN A 138 -21.31 -2.86 16.86
N GLN A 139 -22.14 -2.09 16.14
CA GLN A 139 -23.52 -1.80 16.58
C GLN A 139 -24.38 -3.06 16.61
N GLN A 140 -24.25 -3.95 15.64
CA GLN A 140 -25.00 -5.22 15.58
C GLN A 140 -24.59 -6.17 16.69
N THR A 141 -23.28 -6.26 17.00
CA THR A 141 -22.77 -7.13 18.06
C THR A 141 -23.01 -6.59 19.48
N ALA A 142 -23.17 -5.29 19.65
CA ALA A 142 -23.51 -4.68 20.94
C ALA A 142 -24.99 -4.84 21.34
N VAL A 143 -25.87 -5.22 20.41
CA VAL A 143 -27.32 -5.39 20.62
C VAL A 143 -27.68 -6.87 20.77
N ALA A 144 -26.78 -7.79 20.48
CA ALA A 144 -26.95 -9.25 20.59
C ALA A 144 -26.41 -9.79 21.93
#